data_46abd476448a9762db4171dce422835d
#
_entry.id   46abd476448a9762db4171dce422835d
#
_cell.length_a   1.000
_cell.length_b   1.000
_cell.length_c   1.000
_cell.angle_alpha   90.00
_cell.angle_beta   90.00
_cell.angle_gamma   90.00
#
_symmetry.space_group_name_H-M   'P 1'
#
loop_
_entity.id
_entity.type
_entity.pdbx_description
1 polymer ?
#
loop_
_entity_poly.entity_id
_entity_poly.type
_entity_poly.pdbx_seq_one_letter_code
_entity_poly.pdbx_strand_id
1 'polypeptide(L)' 'MKKKFNVGDLVRFTRRGVSAQVSAKGIAAQERYLREKMPYMLEIGLVVANDCVQGCVVSFPSRVGPVATLNLELL' A
#
# COMPACT_ATOMS: atom_id res chain seq x y z
N MET A 1 -7.86 -21.02 -3.36
CA MET A 1 -6.92 -20.23 -2.55
C MET A 1 -7.65 -19.15 -1.78
N LYS A 2 -7.27 -18.97 -0.51
CA LYS A 2 -7.85 -17.88 0.29
C LYS A 2 -7.26 -16.55 -0.14
N LYS A 3 -8.10 -15.54 -0.23
CA LYS A 3 -7.66 -14.17 -0.42
C LYS A 3 -7.02 -13.65 0.86
N LYS A 4 -5.96 -12.89 0.74
CA LYS A 4 -5.18 -12.43 1.88
C LYS A 4 -5.93 -11.38 2.71
N PHE A 5 -6.69 -10.52 2.06
CA PHE A 5 -7.45 -9.46 2.73
C PHE A 5 -8.90 -9.51 2.32
N ASN A 6 -9.77 -9.04 3.21
CA ASN A 6 -11.22 -8.95 2.98
C ASN A 6 -11.63 -7.50 2.77
N VAL A 7 -12.70 -7.30 2.02
CA VAL A 7 -13.32 -5.97 1.89
C VAL A 7 -13.67 -5.47 3.29
N GLY A 8 -13.29 -4.22 3.57
CA GLY A 8 -13.47 -3.63 4.89
C GLY A 8 -12.23 -3.67 5.79
N ASP A 9 -11.21 -4.43 5.41
CA ASP A 9 -9.96 -4.47 6.18
C ASP A 9 -9.20 -3.16 6.04
N LEU A 10 -8.58 -2.73 7.15
CA LEU A 10 -7.64 -1.62 7.13
C LEU A 10 -6.23 -2.16 6.92
N VAL A 11 -5.53 -1.57 5.98
CA VAL A 11 -4.19 -2.01 5.57
C VAL A 11 -3.25 -0.82 5.42
N ARG A 12 -1.97 -1.13 5.39
CA ARG A 12 -0.94 -0.15 5.07
C ARG A 12 0.16 -0.82 4.27
N PHE A 13 0.98 -0.03 3.59
CA PHE A 13 2.16 -0.57 2.93
C PHE A 13 3.15 -1.07 3.96
N THR A 14 3.75 -2.23 3.70
CA THR A 14 4.84 -2.74 4.51
C THR A 14 6.10 -1.91 4.23
N ARG A 15 7.06 -1.93 5.17
CA ARG A 15 8.36 -1.30 4.94
C ARG A 15 9.01 -1.84 3.67
N ARG A 16 8.90 -3.13 3.43
CA ARG A 16 9.43 -3.78 2.23
C ARG A 16 8.75 -3.25 0.96
N GLY A 17 7.44 -3.11 0.99
CA GLY A 17 6.69 -2.57 -0.14
C GLY A 17 7.09 -1.15 -0.48
N VAL A 18 7.27 -0.31 0.54
CA VAL A 18 7.74 1.07 0.35
C VAL A 18 9.16 1.07 -0.22
N SER A 19 10.06 0.28 0.34
CA SER A 19 11.46 0.22 -0.09
C SER A 19 11.60 -0.23 -1.55
N ALA A 20 10.76 -1.14 -2.00
CA ALA A 20 10.78 -1.62 -3.38
C ALA A 20 10.52 -0.47 -4.39
N GLN A 21 9.77 0.56 -3.99
CA GLN A 21 9.43 1.67 -4.86
C GLN A 21 10.48 2.79 -4.84
N VAL A 22 11.25 2.91 -3.77
CA VAL A 22 12.15 4.05 -3.59
C VAL A 22 13.55 3.64 -3.14
N SER A 23 13.96 2.41 -3.46
CA SER A 23 15.18 1.78 -2.94
C SER A 23 16.48 2.54 -3.22
N ALA A 24 16.54 3.36 -4.26
CA ALA A 24 17.76 4.06 -4.64
C ALA A 24 18.03 5.33 -3.84
N LYS A 25 17.13 5.70 -2.93
CA LYS A 25 17.24 6.96 -2.18
C LYS A 25 17.59 6.70 -0.71
N GLY A 26 18.23 7.67 -0.06
CA GLY A 26 18.47 7.64 1.38
C GLY A 26 17.15 7.78 2.15
N ILE A 27 17.18 7.44 3.46
CA ILE A 27 15.96 7.41 4.29
C ILE A 27 15.23 8.75 4.30
N ALA A 28 15.94 9.85 4.53
CA ALA A 28 15.31 11.18 4.58
C ALA A 28 14.74 11.58 3.22
N ALA A 29 15.46 11.25 2.14
CA ALA A 29 15.01 11.53 0.78
C ALA A 29 13.80 10.67 0.41
N GLN A 30 13.74 9.43 0.90
CA GLN A 30 12.59 8.55 0.69
C GLN A 30 11.32 9.14 1.34
N GLU A 31 11.42 9.59 2.58
CA GLU A 31 10.26 10.16 3.27
C GLU A 31 9.74 11.41 2.56
N ARG A 32 10.65 12.30 2.14
CA ARG A 32 10.26 13.50 1.40
C ARG A 32 9.60 13.14 0.08
N TYR A 33 10.21 12.22 -0.66
CA TYR A 33 9.69 11.77 -1.94
C TYR A 33 8.28 11.19 -1.79
N LEU A 34 8.09 10.34 -0.79
CA LEU A 34 6.78 9.72 -0.55
C LEU A 34 5.72 10.76 -0.22
N ARG A 35 6.05 11.73 0.66
CA ARG A 35 5.09 12.78 1.02
C ARG A 35 4.67 13.64 -0.17
N GLU A 36 5.62 13.93 -1.07
CA GLU A 36 5.36 14.80 -2.21
C GLU A 36 4.74 14.07 -3.39
N LYS A 37 5.18 12.84 -3.66
CA LYS A 37 4.81 12.11 -4.89
C LYS A 37 3.88 10.94 -4.66
N MET A 38 4.01 10.26 -3.54
CA MET A 38 3.26 9.04 -3.24
C MET A 38 2.79 9.01 -1.79
N PRO A 39 2.02 10.01 -1.35
CA PRO A 39 1.60 10.08 0.05
C PRO A 39 0.77 8.87 0.50
N TYR A 40 0.06 8.22 -0.43
CA TYR A 40 -0.73 7.04 -0.10
C TYR A 40 0.11 5.90 0.49
N MET A 41 1.40 5.84 0.20
CA MET A 41 2.28 4.80 0.76
C MET A 41 2.56 4.98 2.25
N LEU A 42 2.24 6.16 2.79
CA LEU A 42 2.38 6.45 4.22
C LEU A 42 1.04 6.46 4.93
N GLU A 43 -0.04 6.20 4.21
CA GLU A 43 -1.41 6.30 4.72
C GLU A 43 -1.99 4.92 5.02
N ILE A 44 -3.04 4.92 5.83
CA ILE A 44 -3.85 3.74 6.07
C ILE A 44 -4.93 3.70 4.99
N GLY A 45 -5.10 2.54 4.37
CA GLY A 45 -6.10 2.34 3.34
C GLY A 45 -7.18 1.36 3.75
N LEU A 46 -8.31 1.42 3.06
CA LEU A 46 -9.43 0.53 3.25
C LEU A 46 -9.56 -0.37 2.01
N VAL A 47 -9.59 -1.67 2.22
CA VAL A 47 -9.80 -2.62 1.13
C VAL A 47 -11.24 -2.51 0.66
N VAL A 48 -11.45 -2.13 -0.60
CA VAL A 48 -12.78 -1.95 -1.18
C VAL A 48 -13.14 -3.01 -2.20
N ALA A 49 -12.17 -3.76 -2.71
CA ALA A 49 -12.40 -4.92 -3.58
C ALA A 49 -11.24 -5.89 -3.46
N ASN A 50 -11.51 -7.18 -3.56
CA ASN A 50 -10.49 -8.21 -3.42
C ASN A 50 -10.68 -9.34 -4.42
N ASP A 51 -11.01 -9.00 -5.65
CA ASP A 51 -11.33 -9.97 -6.70
C ASP A 51 -10.13 -10.82 -7.14
N CYS A 52 -8.92 -10.35 -6.85
CA CYS A 52 -7.70 -11.03 -7.23
C CYS A 52 -6.95 -11.51 -5.98
N VAL A 53 -6.46 -12.75 -6.02
CA VAL A 53 -5.69 -13.32 -4.90
C VAL A 53 -4.39 -12.56 -4.66
N GLN A 54 -3.76 -12.08 -5.73
CA GLN A 54 -2.46 -11.40 -5.67
C GLN A 54 -2.56 -9.90 -5.48
N GLY A 55 -3.76 -9.35 -5.52
CA GLY A 55 -3.96 -7.92 -5.37
C GLY A 55 -5.36 -7.58 -4.91
N CYS A 56 -5.50 -6.36 -4.44
CA CYS A 56 -6.80 -5.83 -4.04
C CYS A 56 -6.86 -4.34 -4.38
N VAL A 57 -8.08 -3.82 -4.45
CA VAL A 57 -8.27 -2.38 -4.62
C VAL A 57 -8.37 -1.76 -3.25
N VAL A 58 -7.53 -0.76 -3.00
CA VAL A 58 -7.45 -0.09 -1.70
C VAL A 58 -7.75 1.38 -1.88
N SER A 59 -8.61 1.90 -1.02
CA SER A 59 -8.93 3.33 -0.96
C SER A 59 -8.08 3.99 0.11
N PHE A 60 -7.11 4.79 -0.32
CA PHE A 60 -6.33 5.66 0.57
C PHE A 60 -6.88 7.07 0.48
N PRO A 61 -6.65 7.93 1.48
CA PRO A 61 -7.07 9.33 1.39
C PRO A 61 -6.56 10.04 0.13
N SER A 62 -5.36 9.71 -0.33
CA SER A 62 -4.76 10.36 -1.49
C SER A 62 -4.97 9.62 -2.80
N ARG A 63 -5.42 8.36 -2.76
CA ARG A 63 -5.53 7.55 -3.98
C ARG A 63 -6.40 6.32 -3.76
N VAL A 64 -7.16 5.96 -4.79
CA VAL A 64 -7.86 4.67 -4.87
C VAL A 64 -7.29 3.90 -6.05
N GLY A 65 -6.89 2.67 -5.84
CA GLY A 65 -6.37 1.86 -6.94
C GLY A 65 -5.89 0.48 -6.52
N PRO A 66 -5.46 -0.34 -7.48
CA PRO A 66 -5.01 -1.69 -7.21
C PRO A 66 -3.64 -1.70 -6.53
N VAL A 67 -3.47 -2.61 -5.58
CA VAL A 67 -2.21 -2.78 -4.86
C VAL A 67 -1.95 -4.27 -4.70
N ALA A 68 -0.70 -4.69 -4.92
CA ALA A 68 -0.30 -6.08 -4.71
C ALA A 68 -0.35 -6.41 -3.22
N THR A 69 -0.94 -7.54 -2.88
CA THR A 69 -1.07 -7.97 -1.47
C THR A 69 0.28 -8.16 -0.79
N LEU A 70 1.32 -8.51 -1.55
CA LEU A 70 2.68 -8.65 -1.01
C LEU A 70 3.20 -7.37 -0.36
N ASN A 71 2.69 -6.22 -0.79
CA ASN A 71 3.15 -4.93 -0.31
C ASN A 71 2.31 -4.37 0.84
N LEU A 72 1.31 -5.12 1.28
CA LEU A 72 0.36 -4.67 2.30
C LEU A 72 0.42 -5.53 3.55
N GLU A 73 0.06 -4.94 4.69
CA GLU A 73 -0.15 -5.64 5.95
C GLU A 73 -1.40 -5.10 6.64
N LEU A 74 -2.05 -5.96 7.43
CA LEU A 74 -3.17 -5.54 8.26
C LEU A 74 -2.71 -4.67 9.42
N LEU A 75 -3.54 -3.74 9.78
CA LEU A 75 -3.32 -2.92 10.98
C LEU A 75 -3.59 -3.70 12.24
#